data_44cfcd40ef10c5d157aa520fd8fabd88
#
_entry.id   44cfcd40ef10c5d157aa520fd8fabd88
#
_cell.length_a   1.000
_cell.length_b   1.000
_cell.length_c   1.000
_cell.angle_alpha   90.00
_cell.angle_beta   90.00
_cell.angle_gamma   90.00
#
_symmetry.space_group_name_H-M   'P 1'
#
loop_
_entity.id
_entity.type
_entity.pdbx_description
1 polymer ?
#
loop_
_entity_poly.entity_id
_entity_poly.type
_entity_poly.pdbx_seq_one_letter_code
_entity_poly.pdbx_strand_id
1 'polypeptide(L)'
;MKKILFFAFGVWISIVSFGQGQAVKDSLQAIVGDSIGNSLQQISSSLEDATKAEGDSAYMKNDYASAIQIYEALLGKGEAADVYYNLGNSYYKAGDIAKAILNYERALLLQPGNSDIRAN
;
A
#
# COMPACT_ATOMS: atom_id res chain seq x y z
N MET A 1 -33.19 -15.05 -37.97
CA MET A 1 -33.46 -15.08 -36.53
C MET A 1 -32.28 -15.61 -35.72
N LYS A 2 -31.69 -16.73 -36.07
CA LYS A 2 -30.56 -17.32 -35.34
C LYS A 2 -29.32 -16.40 -35.32
N LYS A 3 -29.05 -15.71 -36.44
CA LYS A 3 -27.92 -14.75 -36.51
C LYS A 3 -28.11 -13.53 -35.60
N ILE A 4 -29.34 -13.05 -35.46
CA ILE A 4 -29.67 -11.92 -34.60
C ILE A 4 -29.51 -12.31 -33.14
N LEU A 5 -29.98 -13.49 -32.75
CA LEU A 5 -29.81 -14.00 -31.40
C LEU A 5 -28.35 -14.24 -31.04
N PHE A 6 -27.58 -14.77 -31.98
CA PHE A 6 -26.12 -14.98 -31.76
C PHE A 6 -25.37 -13.65 -31.62
N PHE A 7 -25.75 -12.68 -32.44
CA PHE A 7 -25.16 -11.36 -32.39
C PHE A 7 -25.49 -10.65 -31.08
N ALA A 8 -26.74 -10.75 -30.62
CA ALA A 8 -27.15 -10.19 -29.33
C ALA A 8 -26.40 -10.86 -28.16
N PHE A 9 -26.18 -12.15 -28.24
CA PHE A 9 -25.41 -12.87 -27.24
C PHE A 9 -23.95 -12.43 -27.25
N GLY A 10 -23.36 -12.27 -28.42
CA GLY A 10 -21.99 -11.77 -28.56
C GLY A 10 -21.82 -10.36 -28.00
N VAL A 11 -22.75 -9.47 -28.32
CA VAL A 11 -22.76 -8.12 -27.79
C VAL A 11 -22.91 -8.13 -26.25
N TRP A 12 -23.77 -9.02 -25.77
CA TRP A 12 -23.96 -9.15 -24.31
C TRP A 12 -22.68 -9.63 -23.61
N ILE A 13 -21.98 -10.60 -24.17
CA ILE A 13 -20.69 -11.05 -23.65
C ILE A 13 -19.66 -9.93 -23.68
N SER A 14 -19.61 -9.16 -24.75
CA SER A 14 -18.72 -8.01 -24.86
C SER A 14 -18.98 -6.95 -23.78
N ILE A 15 -20.26 -6.65 -23.54
CA ILE A 15 -20.65 -5.68 -22.50
C ILE A 15 -20.26 -6.22 -21.12
N VAL A 16 -20.51 -7.49 -20.83
CA VAL A 16 -20.14 -8.11 -19.56
C VAL A 16 -18.62 -8.10 -19.39
N SER A 17 -17.88 -8.44 -20.45
CA SER A 17 -16.42 -8.45 -20.42
C SER A 17 -15.85 -7.04 -20.18
N PHE A 18 -16.40 -6.05 -20.83
CA PHE A 18 -15.96 -4.66 -20.67
C PHE A 18 -16.37 -4.05 -19.33
N GLY A 19 -17.58 -4.38 -18.86
CA GLY A 19 -18.14 -3.84 -17.63
C GLY A 19 -17.80 -4.63 -16.38
N GLN A 20 -16.99 -5.69 -16.47
CA GLN A 20 -16.74 -6.61 -15.36
C GLN A 20 -16.19 -5.93 -14.12
N GLY A 21 -15.26 -4.99 -14.30
CA GLY A 21 -14.70 -4.24 -13.18
C GLY A 21 -15.72 -3.36 -12.46
N GLN A 22 -16.62 -2.73 -13.23
CA GLN A 22 -17.66 -1.88 -12.68
C GLN A 22 -18.77 -2.69 -12.01
N ALA A 23 -19.21 -3.79 -12.64
CA ALA A 23 -20.23 -4.66 -12.09
C ALA A 23 -19.77 -5.32 -10.77
N VAL A 24 -18.50 -5.70 -10.67
CA VAL A 24 -17.93 -6.24 -9.44
C VAL A 24 -17.89 -5.17 -8.34
N LYS A 25 -17.52 -3.95 -8.68
CA LYS A 25 -17.54 -2.83 -7.72
C LYS A 25 -18.94 -2.55 -7.22
N ASP A 26 -19.92 -2.51 -8.11
CA ASP A 26 -21.31 -2.25 -7.75
C ASP A 26 -21.88 -3.39 -6.90
N SER A 27 -21.56 -4.64 -7.22
CA SER A 27 -21.98 -5.82 -6.46
C SER A 27 -21.34 -5.86 -5.08
N LEU A 28 -20.05 -5.55 -4.96
CA LEU A 28 -19.37 -5.45 -3.68
C LEU A 28 -19.94 -4.34 -2.82
N GLN A 29 -20.23 -3.19 -3.41
CA GLN A 29 -20.82 -2.06 -2.70
C GLN A 29 -22.23 -2.37 -2.21
N ALA A 30 -23.01 -3.11 -2.98
CA ALA A 30 -24.37 -3.55 -2.60
C ALA A 30 -24.34 -4.61 -1.50
N ILE A 31 -23.37 -5.54 -1.54
CA ILE A 31 -23.26 -6.65 -0.57
C ILE A 31 -22.66 -6.18 0.76
N VAL A 32 -21.62 -5.36 0.69
CA VAL A 32 -20.82 -4.96 1.85
C VAL A 32 -21.40 -3.71 2.51
N GLY A 33 -22.25 -2.98 1.79
CA GLY A 33 -22.85 -1.73 2.25
C GLY A 33 -21.84 -0.57 2.25
N ASP A 34 -22.37 0.63 2.36
CA ASP A 34 -21.57 1.85 2.31
C ASP A 34 -20.58 1.97 3.47
N SER A 35 -20.86 1.33 4.62
CA SER A 35 -20.03 1.43 5.81
C SER A 35 -18.65 0.81 5.64
N ILE A 36 -18.52 -0.36 4.99
CA ILE A 36 -17.22 -1.00 4.77
C ILE A 36 -16.49 -0.34 3.60
N GLY A 37 -17.19 0.03 2.54
CA GLY A 37 -16.61 0.81 1.43
C GLY A 37 -16.03 2.13 1.93
N ASN A 38 -16.77 2.84 2.76
CA ASN A 38 -16.31 4.09 3.37
C ASN A 38 -15.15 3.86 4.34
N SER A 39 -15.17 2.76 5.10
CA SER A 39 -14.06 2.41 6.01
C SER A 39 -12.78 2.13 5.26
N LEU A 40 -12.84 1.36 4.16
CA LEU A 40 -11.69 1.08 3.32
C LEU A 40 -11.15 2.35 2.64
N GLN A 41 -12.03 3.22 2.18
CA GLN A 41 -11.64 4.50 1.58
C GLN A 41 -11.02 5.43 2.61
N GLN A 42 -11.53 5.43 3.81
CA GLN A 42 -11.00 6.23 4.91
C GLN A 42 -9.63 5.73 5.37
N ILE A 43 -9.42 4.41 5.42
CA ILE A 43 -8.11 3.82 5.69
C ILE A 43 -7.11 4.19 4.60
N SER A 44 -7.51 4.08 3.33
CA SER A 44 -6.68 4.45 2.19
C SER A 44 -6.29 5.93 2.23
N SER A 45 -7.24 6.82 2.47
CA SER A 45 -6.95 8.26 2.56
C SER A 45 -6.08 8.62 3.77
N SER A 46 -6.30 7.97 4.90
CA SER A 46 -5.47 8.20 6.09
C SER A 46 -4.03 7.71 5.90
N LEU A 47 -3.83 6.66 5.13
CA LEU A 47 -2.47 6.22 4.75
C LEU A 47 -1.81 7.17 3.75
N GLU A 48 -2.60 7.78 2.87
CA GLU A 48 -2.08 8.79 1.93
C GLU A 48 -1.63 10.06 2.64
N ASP A 49 -2.27 10.41 3.75
CA ASP A 49 -1.93 11.59 4.54
C ASP A 49 -0.97 11.28 5.70
N ALA A 50 -0.52 10.03 5.82
CA ALA A 50 0.38 9.60 6.87
C ALA A 50 1.67 10.44 6.89
N THR A 51 2.13 10.76 8.08
CA THR A 51 3.34 11.55 8.29
C THR A 51 4.45 10.70 8.90
N LYS A 52 5.70 11.17 8.73
CA LYS A 52 6.84 10.53 9.37
C LYS A 52 6.67 10.47 10.89
N ALA A 53 6.10 11.51 11.50
CA ALA A 53 5.86 11.57 12.93
C ALA A 53 4.91 10.46 13.42
N GLU A 54 3.93 10.11 12.62
CA GLU A 54 3.03 8.98 12.95
C GLU A 54 3.74 7.64 12.87
N GLY A 55 4.60 7.45 11.88
CA GLY A 55 5.46 6.28 11.78
C GLY A 55 6.41 6.16 12.97
N ASP A 56 7.05 7.26 13.35
CA ASP A 56 7.92 7.32 14.53
C ASP A 56 7.14 7.02 15.82
N SER A 57 5.93 7.54 15.95
CA SER A 57 5.05 7.26 17.09
C SER A 57 4.68 5.77 17.18
N ALA A 58 4.31 5.16 16.06
CA ALA A 58 4.01 3.72 16.01
C ALA A 58 5.24 2.89 16.43
N TYR A 59 6.41 3.25 15.90
CA TYR A 59 7.67 2.60 16.25
C TYR A 59 7.96 2.68 17.75
N MET A 60 7.78 3.85 18.34
CA MET A 60 8.02 4.06 19.78
C MET A 60 7.05 3.27 20.66
N LYS A 61 5.87 2.97 20.16
CA LYS A 61 4.89 2.12 20.84
C LYS A 61 5.11 0.63 20.60
N ASN A 62 6.18 0.26 19.92
CA ASN A 62 6.50 -1.11 19.50
C ASN A 62 5.47 -1.70 18.51
N ASP A 63 4.68 -0.85 17.87
CA ASP A 63 3.76 -1.24 16.80
C ASP A 63 4.50 -1.18 15.46
N TYR A 64 5.36 -2.17 15.27
CA TYR A 64 6.23 -2.20 14.08
C TYR A 64 5.47 -2.46 12.80
N ALA A 65 4.36 -3.19 12.85
CA ALA A 65 3.51 -3.43 11.69
C ALA A 65 2.92 -2.13 11.17
N SER A 66 2.37 -1.29 12.04
CA SER A 66 1.85 0.03 11.65
C SER A 66 2.97 0.96 11.21
N ALA A 67 4.11 0.97 11.88
CA ALA A 67 5.26 1.78 11.49
C ALA A 67 5.72 1.43 10.07
N ILE A 68 5.83 0.15 9.75
CA ILE A 68 6.19 -0.33 8.40
C ILE A 68 5.21 0.18 7.36
N GLN A 69 3.90 0.03 7.58
CA GLN A 69 2.88 0.50 6.65
C GLN A 69 2.96 2.01 6.41
N ILE A 70 3.15 2.78 7.46
CA ILE A 70 3.23 4.24 7.38
C ILE A 70 4.49 4.66 6.61
N TYR A 71 5.65 4.10 6.93
CA TYR A 71 6.89 4.43 6.23
C TYR A 71 6.86 4.00 4.76
N GLU A 72 6.29 2.86 4.45
CA GLU A 72 6.11 2.42 3.06
C GLU A 72 5.19 3.36 2.28
N ALA A 73 4.10 3.82 2.88
CA ALA A 73 3.21 4.81 2.28
C ALA A 73 3.93 6.14 2.01
N LEU A 74 4.76 6.59 2.93
CA LEU A 74 5.58 7.80 2.75
C LEU A 74 6.56 7.65 1.59
N LEU A 75 7.21 6.51 1.47
CA LEU A 75 8.15 6.24 0.37
C LEU A 75 7.45 6.18 -0.99
N GLY A 76 6.16 5.84 -1.02
CA GLY A 76 5.34 5.92 -2.22
C GLY A 76 5.15 7.34 -2.73
N LYS A 77 5.27 8.35 -1.86
CA LYS A 77 5.19 9.77 -2.22
C LYS A 77 6.54 10.37 -2.64
N GLY A 78 7.63 9.80 -2.18
CA GLY A 78 8.98 10.26 -2.50
C GLY A 78 10.02 9.54 -1.65
N GLU A 79 11.18 9.28 -2.24
CA GLU A 79 12.27 8.61 -1.55
C GLU A 79 12.96 9.55 -0.57
N ALA A 80 13.25 9.05 0.63
CA ALA A 80 13.98 9.78 1.66
C ALA A 80 14.83 8.81 2.48
N ALA A 81 16.10 9.15 2.68
CA ALA A 81 17.06 8.29 3.36
C ALA A 81 16.65 7.99 4.81
N ASP A 82 16.16 8.99 5.53
CA ASP A 82 15.71 8.84 6.92
C ASP A 82 14.49 7.93 7.04
N VAL A 83 13.58 7.97 6.07
CA VAL A 83 12.42 7.08 6.04
C VAL A 83 12.85 5.64 5.74
N TYR A 84 13.75 5.43 4.77
CA TYR A 84 14.32 4.10 4.54
C TYR A 84 15.04 3.55 5.76
N TYR A 85 15.79 4.39 6.46
CA TYR A 85 16.49 4.00 7.68
C TYR A 85 15.50 3.56 8.76
N ASN A 86 14.46 4.33 9.02
CA ASN A 86 13.43 4.01 10.01
C ASN A 86 12.61 2.78 9.62
N LEU A 87 12.34 2.61 8.32
CA LEU A 87 11.71 1.41 7.80
C LEU A 87 12.59 0.17 8.03
N GLY A 88 13.89 0.30 7.78
CA GLY A 88 14.86 -0.76 8.08
C GLY A 88 14.85 -1.14 9.57
N ASN A 89 14.85 -0.16 10.45
CA ASN A 89 14.73 -0.38 11.90
C ASN A 89 13.43 -1.10 12.27
N SER A 90 12.32 -0.73 11.64
CA SER A 90 11.02 -1.33 11.90
C SER A 90 10.98 -2.80 11.46
N TYR A 91 11.53 -3.11 10.28
CA TYR A 91 11.67 -4.49 9.82
C TYR A 91 12.60 -5.31 10.70
N TYR A 92 13.70 -4.71 11.15
CA TYR A 92 14.63 -5.37 12.07
C TYR A 92 13.94 -5.78 13.37
N LYS A 93 13.19 -4.86 13.97
CA LYS A 93 12.41 -5.12 15.19
C LYS A 93 11.28 -6.13 14.97
N ALA A 94 10.70 -6.15 13.79
CA ALA A 94 9.68 -7.13 13.40
C ALA A 94 10.26 -8.51 13.10
N GLY A 95 11.59 -8.65 12.99
CA GLY A 95 12.28 -9.90 12.73
C GLY A 95 12.55 -10.19 11.25
N ASP A 96 12.24 -9.28 10.35
CA ASP A 96 12.52 -9.42 8.91
C ASP A 96 13.88 -8.79 8.59
N ILE A 97 14.93 -9.54 8.83
CA ILE A 97 16.30 -9.06 8.67
C ILE A 97 16.64 -8.76 7.20
N ALA A 98 16.12 -9.56 6.27
CA ALA A 98 16.38 -9.35 4.84
C ALA A 98 15.84 -8.02 4.35
N LYS A 99 14.61 -7.67 4.72
CA LYS A 99 14.01 -6.37 4.39
C LYS A 99 14.68 -5.22 5.13
N ALA A 100 15.12 -5.45 6.36
CA ALA A 100 15.90 -4.46 7.12
C ALA A 100 17.16 -4.08 6.36
N ILE A 101 17.96 -5.05 5.94
CA ILE A 101 19.20 -4.84 5.19
C ILE A 101 18.91 -4.09 3.89
N LEU A 102 17.90 -4.51 3.14
CA LEU A 102 17.52 -3.87 1.88
C LEU A 102 17.22 -2.38 2.08
N ASN A 103 16.47 -2.04 3.11
CA ASN A 103 16.09 -0.65 3.38
C ASN A 103 17.27 0.18 3.90
N TYR A 104 18.17 -0.40 4.69
CA TYR A 104 19.41 0.25 5.09
C TYR A 104 20.30 0.54 3.88
N GLU A 105 20.42 -0.39 2.94
CA GLU A 105 21.17 -0.17 1.71
C GLU A 105 20.57 0.94 0.86
N ARG A 106 19.25 1.01 0.75
CA ARG A 106 18.56 2.10 0.05
C ARG A 106 18.83 3.45 0.71
N ALA A 107 18.80 3.50 2.03
CA ALA A 107 19.15 4.71 2.78
C ALA A 107 20.59 5.16 2.49
N LEU A 108 21.54 4.23 2.47
CA LEU A 108 22.94 4.50 2.15
C LEU A 108 23.14 4.99 0.72
N LEU A 109 22.37 4.50 -0.25
CA LEU A 109 22.42 4.98 -1.63
C LEU A 109 22.03 6.46 -1.74
N LEU A 110 21.08 6.91 -0.90
CA LEU A 110 20.66 8.31 -0.86
C LEU A 110 21.59 9.18 -0.01
N GLN A 111 22.20 8.61 1.03
CA GLN A 111 23.15 9.31 1.92
C GLN A 111 24.38 8.44 2.21
N PRO A 112 25.31 8.30 1.27
CA PRO A 112 26.42 7.35 1.41
C PRO A 112 27.39 7.72 2.54
N GLY A 113 27.41 8.97 2.99
CA GLY A 113 28.27 9.43 4.09
C GLY A 113 27.68 9.27 5.49
N ASN A 114 26.47 8.73 5.63
CA ASN A 114 25.80 8.62 6.92
C ASN A 114 26.38 7.47 7.75
N SER A 115 27.09 7.80 8.83
CA SER A 115 27.73 6.84 9.73
C SER A 115 26.72 6.03 10.52
N ASP A 116 25.56 6.61 10.85
CA ASP A 116 24.53 5.92 11.66
C ASP A 116 23.92 4.76 10.91
N ILE A 117 23.70 4.92 9.61
CA ILE A 117 23.20 3.87 8.75
C ILE A 117 24.23 2.74 8.62
N ARG A 118 25.51 3.08 8.51
CA ARG A 118 26.60 2.10 8.39
C ARG A 118 26.82 1.30 9.66
N ALA A 119 26.54 1.88 10.81
CA ALA A 119 26.70 1.21 12.11
C ALA A 119 25.67 0.10 12.33
N ASN A 120 24.56 0.13 11.63
CA ASN A 120 23.53 -0.90 11.67
C ASN A 120 23.70 -1.91 10.53
#